data_e5ee9a75dc11db61769cfacca96734c6
#
_entry.id   e5ee9a75dc11db61769cfacca96734c6
#
_cell.length_a   1.000
_cell.length_b   1.000
_cell.length_c   1.000
_cell.angle_alpha   90.00
_cell.angle_beta   90.00
_cell.angle_gamma   90.00
#
_symmetry.space_group_name_H-M   'P 1'
#
loop_
_entity.id
_entity.type
_entity.pdbx_description
1 polymer ?
#
loop_
_entity_poly.entity_id
_entity_poly.type
_entity_poly.pdbx_seq_one_letter_code
_entity_poly.pdbx_strand_id
1 'polypeptide(L)'
;MESTPSAGYNPDPLSAWVEEVRPERPSTAPKAKPKVKYSLPGDIASEVRRAFIGTSYMREKMVITLTKAAEGYDRKRWEEALRLGRIVSDAVPGVASVRELTGLAAYRAERWNMAKIHLTAAFTISGDPEHLPLIMDCDRANRRFRGVEKTYHMLEESEPTADTIAEGRIVMASALADQKKYTEAIDLLVRAGGTKMLKNPAYRHVRLWYALADIFDRSGDQVSARELFARVVLADPEAYDAKDRLAELGATPTLPKNRKRRTQSVSKKKVD
;
A
#
# COMPACT_ATOMS: atom_id res chain seq x y z
N MET A 1 -22.30 -3.19 24.02
CA MET A 1 -22.08 -3.24 22.56
C MET A 1 -20.76 -2.53 22.30
N GLU A 2 -19.69 -3.30 22.32
CA GLU A 2 -18.33 -2.79 22.14
C GLU A 2 -18.10 -2.55 20.65
N SER A 3 -17.81 -1.29 20.31
CA SER A 3 -17.34 -0.90 18.99
C SER A 3 -15.91 -1.39 18.83
N THR A 4 -15.71 -2.42 17.99
CA THR A 4 -14.39 -2.80 17.50
C THR A 4 -13.78 -1.63 16.76
N PRO A 5 -12.55 -1.19 17.11
CA PRO A 5 -11.84 -0.21 16.30
C PRO A 5 -11.56 -0.82 14.92
N SER A 6 -11.89 -0.08 13.86
CA SER A 6 -11.49 -0.41 12.51
C SER A 6 -9.97 -0.50 12.49
N ALA A 7 -9.44 -1.68 12.21
CA ALA A 7 -8.03 -1.86 11.98
C ALA A 7 -7.64 -0.98 10.79
N GLY A 8 -6.99 0.15 11.07
CA GLY A 8 -6.43 1.01 10.05
C GLY A 8 -5.44 0.19 9.23
N TYR A 9 -5.74 -0.02 7.97
CA TYR A 9 -4.81 -0.63 7.04
C TYR A 9 -3.54 0.23 7.00
N ASN A 10 -2.45 -0.32 7.47
CA ASN A 10 -1.13 0.28 7.30
C ASN A 10 -0.58 -0.21 5.95
N PRO A 11 -0.50 0.65 4.93
CA PRO A 11 -0.01 0.25 3.61
C PRO A 11 1.50 0.01 3.58
N ASP A 12 2.18 0.10 4.73
CA ASP A 12 3.61 -0.15 4.83
C ASP A 12 3.87 -1.62 5.15
N PRO A 13 4.34 -2.43 4.19
CA PRO A 13 4.63 -3.84 4.41
C PRO A 13 5.69 -4.09 5.49
N LEU A 14 6.41 -3.05 5.92
CA LEU A 14 7.40 -3.16 7.01
C LEU A 14 6.82 -3.05 8.42
N SER A 15 5.53 -2.77 8.60
CA SER A 15 4.95 -2.83 9.96
C SER A 15 5.08 -4.22 10.58
N ALA A 16 5.19 -5.28 9.77
CA ALA A 16 5.49 -6.64 10.20
C ALA A 16 6.99 -6.88 10.54
N TRP A 17 7.89 -5.94 10.21
CA TRP A 17 9.33 -6.10 10.33
C TRP A 17 9.92 -5.52 11.61
N VAL A 18 9.14 -4.75 12.37
CA VAL A 18 9.61 -4.05 13.55
C VAL A 18 8.79 -4.44 14.76
N GLU A 19 9.34 -5.27 15.64
CA GLU A 19 8.77 -5.54 16.95
C GLU A 19 9.09 -4.40 17.93
N GLU A 20 8.06 -3.73 18.45
CA GLU A 20 8.19 -2.68 19.45
C GLU A 20 8.43 -3.28 20.83
N VAL A 21 9.68 -3.37 21.27
CA VAL A 21 10.03 -3.85 22.60
C VAL A 21 9.81 -2.72 23.61
N ARG A 22 8.74 -2.79 24.41
CA ARG A 22 8.50 -1.86 25.54
C ARG A 22 9.35 -2.26 26.75
N PRO A 23 10.24 -1.40 27.25
CA PRO A 23 10.95 -1.68 28.50
C PRO A 23 10.03 -1.48 29.72
N GLU A 24 10.15 -2.36 30.72
CA GLU A 24 9.49 -2.25 32.02
C GLU A 24 9.90 -0.96 32.77
N ARG A 25 8.93 -0.33 33.47
CA ARG A 25 9.13 0.96 34.13
C ARG A 25 9.87 0.83 35.47
N PRO A 26 10.88 1.63 35.70
CA PRO A 26 11.19 2.10 37.04
C PRO A 26 10.84 3.59 37.23
N SER A 27 10.63 3.98 38.52
CA SER A 27 9.99 5.21 38.95
C SER A 27 10.83 6.49 38.85
N THR A 28 10.09 7.60 38.64
CA THR A 28 10.37 9.02 39.05
C THR A 28 11.69 9.69 38.67
N ALA A 29 11.70 10.32 37.46
CA ALA A 29 12.40 11.56 37.08
C ALA A 29 11.81 12.04 35.74
N PRO A 30 11.91 13.31 35.31
CA PRO A 30 11.39 13.74 34.02
C PRO A 30 12.13 13.02 32.89
N LYS A 31 11.49 11.98 32.35
CA LYS A 31 12.14 11.03 31.47
C LYS A 31 12.12 11.55 30.04
N ALA A 32 13.32 11.59 29.43
CA ALA A 32 13.47 11.55 27.98
C ALA A 32 12.53 10.46 27.42
N LYS A 33 11.79 10.78 26.34
CA LYS A 33 10.93 9.79 25.66
C LYS A 33 11.74 8.51 25.44
N PRO A 34 11.22 7.33 25.80
CA PRO A 34 11.95 6.08 25.63
C PRO A 34 12.39 5.97 24.17
N LYS A 35 13.67 5.76 23.94
CA LYS A 35 14.19 5.43 22.61
C LYS A 35 13.65 4.04 22.29
N VAL A 36 12.69 3.94 21.37
CA VAL A 36 12.25 2.67 20.82
C VAL A 36 13.49 1.96 20.27
N LYS A 37 13.77 0.78 20.80
CA LYS A 37 14.89 -0.04 20.31
C LYS A 37 14.36 -0.90 19.18
N TYR A 38 14.73 -0.58 17.95
CA TYR A 38 14.38 -1.40 16.78
C TYR A 38 15.06 -2.77 16.88
N SER A 39 14.30 -3.83 16.63
CA SER A 39 14.82 -5.19 16.46
C SER A 39 14.17 -5.82 15.25
N LEU A 40 14.92 -6.63 14.53
CA LEU A 40 14.33 -7.44 13.45
C LEU A 40 13.51 -8.59 14.04
N PRO A 41 12.46 -9.06 13.33
CA PRO A 41 11.85 -10.35 13.62
C PRO A 41 12.91 -11.45 13.72
N GLY A 42 12.73 -12.36 14.70
CA GLY A 42 13.76 -13.34 15.04
C GLY A 42 14.07 -14.35 13.93
N ASP A 43 13.07 -14.64 13.10
CA ASP A 43 13.18 -15.50 11.91
C ASP A 43 14.06 -14.85 10.83
N ILE A 44 13.87 -13.56 10.54
CA ILE A 44 14.67 -12.80 9.56
C ILE A 44 16.13 -12.70 10.04
N ALA A 45 16.35 -12.33 11.30
CA ALA A 45 17.69 -12.27 11.84
C ALA A 45 18.40 -13.64 11.76
N SER A 46 17.66 -14.74 12.01
CA SER A 46 18.17 -16.10 11.93
C SER A 46 18.46 -16.52 10.49
N GLU A 47 17.63 -16.11 9.54
CA GLU A 47 17.83 -16.37 8.11
C GLU A 47 19.10 -15.67 7.60
N VAL A 48 19.29 -14.39 7.93
CA VAL A 48 20.52 -13.63 7.58
C VAL A 48 21.75 -14.31 8.19
N ARG A 49 21.66 -14.76 9.46
CA ARG A 49 22.78 -15.47 10.10
C ARG A 49 23.13 -16.78 9.40
N ARG A 50 22.13 -17.52 8.93
CA ARG A 50 22.35 -18.80 8.22
C ARG A 50 22.88 -18.58 6.81
N ALA A 51 22.37 -17.57 6.12
CA ALA A 51 22.75 -17.30 4.74
C ALA A 51 24.15 -16.66 4.61
N PHE A 52 24.61 -15.96 5.66
CA PHE A 52 25.89 -15.25 5.58
C PHE A 52 27.08 -16.21 5.74
N ILE A 53 27.98 -16.22 4.77
CA ILE A 53 29.23 -16.99 4.78
C ILE A 53 30.35 -16.07 5.27
N GLY A 54 30.93 -16.37 6.46
CA GLY A 54 32.00 -15.58 7.05
C GLY A 54 32.08 -15.74 8.57
N THR A 55 32.85 -14.86 9.21
CA THR A 55 33.08 -14.92 10.66
C THR A 55 31.81 -14.58 11.45
N SER A 56 31.74 -15.08 12.68
CA SER A 56 30.63 -14.77 13.60
C SER A 56 30.44 -13.26 13.80
N TYR A 57 31.55 -12.52 13.94
CA TYR A 57 31.52 -11.07 14.05
C TYR A 57 30.86 -10.40 12.85
N MET A 58 31.25 -10.79 11.63
CA MET A 58 30.70 -10.20 10.41
C MET A 58 29.23 -10.58 10.20
N ARG A 59 28.83 -11.78 10.63
CA ARG A 59 27.45 -12.24 10.62
C ARG A 59 26.55 -11.34 11.48
N GLU A 60 26.94 -11.08 12.73
CA GLU A 60 26.18 -10.16 13.59
C GLU A 60 26.20 -8.72 13.06
N LYS A 61 27.30 -8.30 12.43
CA LYS A 61 27.36 -7.00 11.78
C LYS A 61 26.32 -6.89 10.66
N MET A 62 26.04 -7.94 9.87
CA MET A 62 24.99 -7.94 8.84
C MET A 62 23.60 -7.78 9.47
N VAL A 63 23.31 -8.52 10.54
CA VAL A 63 22.04 -8.37 11.28
C VAL A 63 21.86 -6.95 11.82
N ILE A 64 22.90 -6.39 12.45
CA ILE A 64 22.86 -5.00 12.94
C ILE A 64 22.66 -4.00 11.78
N THR A 65 23.30 -4.24 10.65
CA THR A 65 23.18 -3.37 9.48
C THR A 65 21.77 -3.41 8.91
N LEU A 66 21.17 -4.61 8.82
CA LEU A 66 19.78 -4.77 8.37
C LEU A 66 18.79 -4.10 9.36
N THR A 67 19.01 -4.26 10.66
CA THR A 67 18.21 -3.57 11.69
C THR A 67 18.22 -2.05 11.49
N LYS A 68 19.39 -1.48 11.22
CA LYS A 68 19.51 -0.05 10.91
C LYS A 68 18.83 0.34 9.59
N ALA A 69 18.86 -0.55 8.59
CA ALA A 69 18.14 -0.33 7.34
C ALA A 69 16.63 -0.27 7.58
N ALA A 70 16.07 -1.21 8.34
CA ALA A 70 14.66 -1.25 8.71
C ALA A 70 14.26 -0.01 9.53
N GLU A 71 15.08 0.37 10.52
CA GLU A 71 14.87 1.62 11.28
C GLU A 71 14.91 2.86 10.38
N GLY A 72 15.83 2.90 9.43
CA GLY A 72 15.93 3.98 8.44
C GLY A 72 14.67 4.07 7.59
N TYR A 73 14.14 2.92 7.17
CA TYR A 73 12.91 2.85 6.39
C TYR A 73 11.70 3.34 7.19
N ASP A 74 11.49 2.84 8.38
CA ASP A 74 10.39 3.26 9.26
C ASP A 74 10.43 4.78 9.54
N ARG A 75 11.62 5.33 9.71
CA ARG A 75 11.84 6.78 9.88
C ARG A 75 11.82 7.57 8.58
N LYS A 76 11.41 6.99 7.47
CA LYS A 76 11.33 7.61 6.13
C LYS A 76 12.68 8.14 5.61
N ARG A 77 13.79 7.57 6.08
CA ARG A 77 15.16 7.87 5.62
C ARG A 77 15.54 6.90 4.48
N TRP A 78 14.83 7.02 3.36
CA TRP A 78 14.80 6.03 2.29
C TRP A 78 16.18 5.76 1.68
N GLU A 79 16.98 6.78 1.41
CA GLU A 79 18.32 6.64 0.84
C GLU A 79 19.29 5.95 1.83
N GLU A 80 19.17 6.20 3.13
CA GLU A 80 19.95 5.51 4.15
C GLU A 80 19.56 4.04 4.23
N ALA A 81 18.25 3.75 4.28
CA ALA A 81 17.72 2.39 4.28
C ALA A 81 18.20 1.62 3.05
N LEU A 82 18.12 2.22 1.87
CA LEU A 82 18.61 1.64 0.62
C LEU A 82 20.09 1.34 0.67
N ARG A 83 20.90 2.30 1.09
CA ARG A 83 22.36 2.11 1.18
C ARG A 83 22.76 0.97 2.11
N LEU A 84 22.11 0.88 3.29
CA LEU A 84 22.37 -0.17 4.27
C LEU A 84 21.80 -1.51 3.81
N GLY A 85 20.60 -1.52 3.25
CA GLY A 85 19.96 -2.71 2.68
C GLY A 85 20.80 -3.34 1.58
N ARG A 86 21.39 -2.55 0.67
CA ARG A 86 22.27 -3.04 -0.38
C ARG A 86 23.48 -3.79 0.18
N ILE A 87 24.14 -3.25 1.21
CA ILE A 87 25.30 -3.92 1.84
C ILE A 87 24.91 -5.35 2.28
N VAL A 88 23.75 -5.50 2.90
CA VAL A 88 23.28 -6.82 3.35
C VAL A 88 22.82 -7.66 2.17
N SER A 89 22.09 -7.09 1.23
CA SER A 89 21.59 -7.76 0.02
C SER A 89 22.72 -8.33 -0.86
N ASP A 90 23.86 -7.65 -0.91
CA ASP A 90 25.05 -8.13 -1.63
C ASP A 90 25.73 -9.27 -0.85
N ALA A 91 25.69 -9.24 0.48
CA ALA A 91 26.28 -10.26 1.35
C ALA A 91 25.45 -11.54 1.46
N VAL A 92 24.10 -11.43 1.37
CA VAL A 92 23.15 -12.54 1.47
C VAL A 92 22.11 -12.48 0.35
N PRO A 93 22.50 -12.67 -0.91
CA PRO A 93 21.65 -12.42 -2.08
C PRO A 93 20.40 -13.31 -2.17
N GLY A 94 20.40 -14.45 -1.49
CA GLY A 94 19.30 -15.43 -1.49
C GLY A 94 18.25 -15.22 -0.39
N VAL A 95 18.30 -14.12 0.38
CA VAL A 95 17.33 -13.84 1.44
C VAL A 95 16.24 -12.90 0.88
N ALA A 96 15.04 -13.44 0.69
CA ALA A 96 13.91 -12.72 0.09
C ALA A 96 13.58 -11.43 0.85
N SER A 97 13.50 -11.51 2.15
CA SER A 97 13.17 -10.41 3.04
C SER A 97 14.17 -9.25 2.96
N VAL A 98 15.47 -9.54 2.83
CA VAL A 98 16.51 -8.51 2.62
C VAL A 98 16.34 -7.83 1.25
N ARG A 99 16.03 -8.62 0.22
CA ARG A 99 15.71 -8.10 -1.12
C ARG A 99 14.49 -7.20 -1.11
N GLU A 100 13.44 -7.63 -0.42
CA GLU A 100 12.20 -6.87 -0.25
C GLU A 100 12.45 -5.52 0.41
N LEU A 101 13.04 -5.49 1.61
CA LEU A 101 13.36 -4.23 2.31
C LEU A 101 14.18 -3.28 1.43
N THR A 102 15.19 -3.82 0.74
CA THR A 102 16.06 -3.02 -0.14
C THR A 102 15.27 -2.48 -1.33
N GLY A 103 14.40 -3.30 -1.91
CA GLY A 103 13.53 -2.92 -3.02
C GLY A 103 12.51 -1.86 -2.64
N LEU A 104 11.86 -2.02 -1.48
CA LEU A 104 10.92 -1.05 -0.93
C LEU A 104 11.60 0.29 -0.61
N ALA A 105 12.80 0.26 -0.03
CA ALA A 105 13.59 1.47 0.22
C ALA A 105 13.96 2.19 -1.09
N ALA A 106 14.35 1.43 -2.11
CA ALA A 106 14.63 1.97 -3.43
C ALA A 106 13.36 2.57 -4.08
N TYR A 107 12.21 1.91 -3.94
CA TYR A 107 10.92 2.38 -4.44
C TYR A 107 10.53 3.72 -3.79
N ARG A 108 10.62 3.81 -2.46
CA ARG A 108 10.33 5.05 -1.71
C ARG A 108 11.33 6.16 -2.01
N ALA A 109 12.56 5.83 -2.39
CA ALA A 109 13.58 6.77 -2.84
C ALA A 109 13.49 7.11 -4.34
N GLU A 110 12.43 6.66 -5.03
CA GLU A 110 12.20 6.84 -6.48
C GLU A 110 13.33 6.28 -7.37
N ARG A 111 14.08 5.30 -6.86
CA ARG A 111 15.14 4.58 -7.58
C ARG A 111 14.55 3.38 -8.35
N TRP A 112 13.63 3.66 -9.27
CA TRP A 112 12.76 2.67 -9.93
C TRP A 112 13.49 1.45 -10.51
N ASN A 113 14.62 1.65 -11.18
CA ASN A 113 15.39 0.52 -11.71
C ASN A 113 15.94 -0.38 -10.60
N MET A 114 16.43 0.20 -9.51
CA MET A 114 16.97 -0.53 -8.37
C MET A 114 15.86 -1.22 -7.60
N ALA A 115 14.75 -0.54 -7.39
CA ALA A 115 13.54 -1.12 -6.78
C ALA A 115 13.11 -2.37 -7.55
N LYS A 116 12.98 -2.26 -8.87
CA LYS A 116 12.61 -3.39 -9.73
C LYS A 116 13.57 -4.57 -9.59
N ILE A 117 14.90 -4.33 -9.59
CA ILE A 117 15.91 -5.40 -9.45
C ILE A 117 15.71 -6.16 -8.15
N HIS A 118 15.60 -5.45 -7.03
CA HIS A 118 15.48 -6.08 -5.72
C HIS A 118 14.11 -6.74 -5.49
N LEU A 119 13.00 -6.08 -5.89
CA LEU A 119 11.66 -6.65 -5.79
C LEU A 119 11.49 -7.88 -6.69
N THR A 120 12.04 -7.86 -7.90
CA THR A 120 12.05 -9.06 -8.77
C THR A 120 12.84 -10.20 -8.14
N ALA A 121 13.98 -9.91 -7.51
CA ALA A 121 14.75 -10.93 -6.80
C ALA A 121 13.97 -11.47 -5.58
N ALA A 122 13.29 -10.61 -4.81
CA ALA A 122 12.43 -11.03 -3.71
C ALA A 122 11.33 -11.98 -4.21
N PHE A 123 10.60 -11.59 -5.24
CA PHE A 123 9.57 -12.41 -5.88
C PHE A 123 10.13 -13.76 -6.39
N THR A 124 11.29 -13.75 -7.04
CA THR A 124 11.89 -14.98 -7.56
C THR A 124 12.24 -15.97 -6.44
N ILE A 125 12.63 -15.48 -5.26
CA ILE A 125 13.01 -16.31 -4.11
C ILE A 125 11.76 -16.79 -3.34
N SER A 126 10.79 -15.89 -3.09
CA SER A 126 9.62 -16.18 -2.24
C SER A 126 8.42 -16.76 -3.01
N GLY A 127 8.29 -16.43 -4.29
CA GLY A 127 7.08 -16.69 -5.06
C GLY A 127 5.89 -15.79 -4.68
N ASP A 128 6.09 -14.81 -3.80
CA ASP A 128 5.00 -13.98 -3.26
C ASP A 128 4.52 -12.94 -4.29
N PRO A 129 3.27 -13.03 -4.77
CA PRO A 129 2.72 -12.11 -5.76
C PRO A 129 2.53 -10.67 -5.26
N GLU A 130 2.64 -10.41 -3.96
CA GLU A 130 2.49 -9.06 -3.40
C GLU A 130 3.54 -8.06 -3.93
N HIS A 131 4.67 -8.56 -4.42
CA HIS A 131 5.70 -7.73 -5.04
C HIS A 131 5.38 -7.27 -6.47
N LEU A 132 4.50 -7.99 -7.18
CA LEU A 132 4.25 -7.75 -8.61
C LEU A 132 3.65 -6.37 -8.91
N PRO A 133 2.67 -5.83 -8.18
CA PRO A 133 2.17 -4.48 -8.42
C PRO A 133 3.25 -3.39 -8.30
N LEU A 134 4.19 -3.53 -7.36
CA LEU A 134 5.30 -2.58 -7.19
C LEU A 134 6.31 -2.69 -8.35
N ILE A 135 6.58 -3.92 -8.85
CA ILE A 135 7.41 -4.14 -10.03
C ILE A 135 6.78 -3.51 -11.27
N MET A 136 5.45 -3.66 -11.42
CA MET A 136 4.68 -3.01 -12.48
C MET A 136 4.80 -1.48 -12.40
N ASP A 137 4.65 -0.91 -11.21
CA ASP A 137 4.72 0.54 -11.03
C ASP A 137 6.13 1.10 -11.30
N CYS A 138 7.20 0.36 -10.97
CA CYS A 138 8.56 0.69 -11.38
C CYS A 138 8.71 0.72 -12.91
N ASP A 139 8.10 -0.21 -13.62
CA ASP A 139 8.11 -0.20 -15.09
C ASP A 139 7.27 0.95 -15.65
N ARG A 140 6.10 1.25 -15.05
CA ARG A 140 5.26 2.39 -15.42
C ARG A 140 6.01 3.71 -15.26
N ALA A 141 6.68 3.93 -14.12
CA ALA A 141 7.48 5.13 -13.84
C ALA A 141 8.62 5.31 -14.86
N ASN A 142 9.20 4.21 -15.35
CA ASN A 142 10.19 4.21 -16.41
C ASN A 142 9.60 4.19 -17.85
N ARG A 143 8.26 4.31 -17.99
CA ARG A 143 7.52 4.26 -19.26
C ARG A 143 7.73 2.95 -20.05
N ARG A 144 8.01 1.85 -19.37
CA ARG A 144 8.20 0.51 -19.94
C ARG A 144 6.89 -0.25 -19.95
N PHE A 145 5.90 0.25 -20.69
CA PHE A 145 4.53 -0.25 -20.66
C PHE A 145 4.37 -1.73 -21.02
N ARG A 146 5.20 -2.26 -21.95
CA ARG A 146 5.23 -3.72 -22.21
C ARG A 146 5.67 -4.53 -20.98
N GLY A 147 6.54 -3.97 -20.12
CA GLY A 147 6.92 -4.58 -18.85
C GLY A 147 5.74 -4.65 -17.89
N VAL A 148 4.94 -3.57 -17.82
CA VAL A 148 3.72 -3.53 -17.01
C VAL A 148 2.74 -4.63 -17.45
N GLU A 149 2.44 -4.73 -18.75
CA GLU A 149 1.55 -5.75 -19.32
C GLU A 149 2.04 -7.17 -18.99
N LYS A 150 3.33 -7.44 -19.23
CA LYS A 150 3.91 -8.75 -18.93
C LYS A 150 3.76 -9.13 -17.46
N THR A 151 4.08 -8.19 -16.55
CA THR A 151 4.02 -8.46 -15.10
C THR A 151 2.57 -8.55 -14.63
N TYR A 152 1.64 -7.82 -15.26
CA TYR A 152 0.21 -7.93 -14.97
C TYR A 152 -0.34 -9.33 -15.28
N HIS A 153 0.02 -9.92 -16.44
CA HIS A 153 -0.34 -11.31 -16.77
C HIS A 153 0.23 -12.31 -15.75
N MET A 154 1.50 -12.13 -15.34
CA MET A 154 2.08 -12.96 -14.27
C MET A 154 1.29 -12.84 -12.97
N LEU A 155 0.80 -11.65 -12.63
CA LEU A 155 -0.03 -11.42 -11.45
C LEU A 155 -1.38 -12.16 -11.58
N GLU A 156 -2.04 -12.10 -12.72
CA GLU A 156 -3.31 -12.80 -12.94
C GLU A 156 -3.18 -14.33 -12.84
N GLU A 157 -2.03 -14.87 -13.23
CA GLU A 157 -1.72 -16.31 -13.18
C GLU A 157 -1.28 -16.80 -11.79
N SER A 158 -0.91 -15.89 -10.88
CA SER A 158 -0.28 -16.22 -9.58
C SER A 158 -1.26 -16.43 -8.43
N GLU A 159 -2.58 -16.47 -8.68
CA GLU A 159 -3.62 -16.58 -7.64
C GLU A 159 -3.47 -15.54 -6.50
N PRO A 160 -3.37 -14.24 -6.82
CA PRO A 160 -3.10 -13.20 -5.85
C PRO A 160 -4.28 -12.97 -4.89
N THR A 161 -4.01 -12.35 -3.75
CA THR A 161 -5.08 -11.86 -2.86
C THR A 161 -5.97 -10.82 -3.57
N ALA A 162 -7.19 -10.62 -3.05
CA ALA A 162 -8.10 -9.61 -3.60
C ALA A 162 -7.51 -8.18 -3.55
N ASP A 163 -6.67 -7.91 -2.57
CA ASP A 163 -6.01 -6.62 -2.42
C ASP A 163 -4.86 -6.50 -3.44
N THR A 164 -4.03 -7.51 -3.57
CA THR A 164 -2.91 -7.54 -4.52
C THR A 164 -3.36 -7.40 -5.98
N ILE A 165 -4.42 -8.13 -6.39
CA ILE A 165 -4.95 -8.00 -7.76
C ILE A 165 -5.60 -6.64 -8.00
N ALA A 166 -6.24 -6.03 -6.99
CA ALA A 166 -6.77 -4.67 -7.10
C ALA A 166 -5.66 -3.64 -7.34
N GLU A 167 -4.54 -3.76 -6.62
CA GLU A 167 -3.35 -2.91 -6.84
C GLU A 167 -2.79 -3.09 -8.26
N GLY A 168 -2.63 -4.31 -8.72
CA GLY A 168 -2.17 -4.58 -10.07
C GLY A 168 -3.08 -3.97 -11.15
N ARG A 169 -4.40 -4.05 -10.97
CA ARG A 169 -5.38 -3.42 -11.88
C ARG A 169 -5.27 -1.91 -11.87
N ILE A 170 -5.05 -1.30 -10.71
CA ILE A 170 -4.83 0.15 -10.58
C ILE A 170 -3.58 0.56 -11.36
N VAL A 171 -2.47 -0.15 -11.18
CA VAL A 171 -1.21 0.18 -11.87
C VAL A 171 -1.36 -0.04 -13.38
N MET A 172 -2.00 -1.12 -13.82
CA MET A 172 -2.25 -1.38 -15.24
C MET A 172 -3.13 -0.30 -15.87
N ALA A 173 -4.23 0.09 -15.20
CA ALA A 173 -5.10 1.17 -15.67
C ALA A 173 -4.35 2.52 -15.72
N SER A 174 -3.53 2.81 -14.72
CA SER A 174 -2.68 4.01 -14.70
C SER A 174 -1.70 4.01 -15.88
N ALA A 175 -1.10 2.85 -16.22
CA ALA A 175 -0.20 2.71 -17.36
C ALA A 175 -0.91 2.91 -18.70
N LEU A 176 -2.17 2.47 -18.82
CA LEU A 176 -3.02 2.75 -19.99
C LEU A 176 -3.35 4.25 -20.08
N ALA A 177 -3.72 4.88 -18.95
CA ALA A 177 -4.02 6.31 -18.90
C ALA A 177 -2.77 7.18 -19.22
N ASP A 178 -1.57 6.75 -18.82
CA ASP A 178 -0.31 7.41 -19.18
C ASP A 178 -0.02 7.36 -20.69
N GLN A 179 -0.59 6.36 -21.38
CA GLN A 179 -0.59 6.25 -22.83
C GLN A 179 -1.79 6.94 -23.50
N LYS A 180 -2.64 7.64 -22.73
CA LYS A 180 -3.90 8.28 -23.17
C LYS A 180 -4.97 7.27 -23.66
N LYS A 181 -4.84 6.01 -23.31
CA LYS A 181 -5.83 4.95 -23.58
C LYS A 181 -6.90 4.94 -22.47
N TYR A 182 -7.60 6.08 -22.33
CA TYR A 182 -8.53 6.28 -21.21
C TYR A 182 -9.71 5.31 -21.21
N THR A 183 -10.28 5.01 -22.37
CA THR A 183 -11.39 4.06 -22.49
C THR A 183 -11.01 2.68 -21.96
N GLU A 184 -9.86 2.17 -22.36
CA GLU A 184 -9.36 0.86 -21.92
C GLU A 184 -9.06 0.85 -20.41
N ALA A 185 -8.50 1.95 -19.89
CA ALA A 185 -8.20 2.11 -18.46
C ALA A 185 -9.48 2.12 -17.62
N ILE A 186 -10.49 2.88 -18.04
CA ILE A 186 -11.81 2.97 -17.40
C ILE A 186 -12.48 1.59 -17.41
N ASP A 187 -12.55 0.94 -18.56
CA ASP A 187 -13.16 -0.38 -18.70
C ASP A 187 -12.52 -1.43 -17.78
N LEU A 188 -11.20 -1.38 -17.64
CA LEU A 188 -10.48 -2.29 -16.72
C LEU A 188 -10.94 -2.10 -15.28
N LEU A 189 -10.99 -0.86 -14.78
CA LEU A 189 -11.38 -0.59 -13.39
C LEU A 189 -12.88 -0.74 -13.14
N VAL A 190 -13.73 -0.46 -14.13
CA VAL A 190 -15.18 -0.72 -14.06
C VAL A 190 -15.43 -2.21 -13.92
N ARG A 191 -14.79 -3.05 -14.74
CA ARG A 191 -14.86 -4.53 -14.61
C ARG A 191 -14.32 -5.02 -13.27
N ALA A 192 -13.32 -4.36 -12.69
CA ALA A 192 -12.82 -4.64 -11.35
C ALA A 192 -13.81 -4.25 -10.23
N GLY A 193 -14.93 -3.62 -10.56
CA GLY A 193 -15.94 -3.17 -9.60
C GLY A 193 -15.75 -1.75 -9.09
N GLY A 194 -14.95 -0.94 -9.80
CA GLY A 194 -14.69 0.47 -9.46
C GLY A 194 -15.91 1.38 -9.43
N THR A 195 -17.06 0.95 -9.97
CA THR A 195 -18.32 1.68 -9.91
C THR A 195 -19.29 1.14 -8.85
N LYS A 196 -19.00 -0.01 -8.23
CA LYS A 196 -19.91 -0.63 -7.26
C LYS A 196 -20.11 0.25 -6.03
N MET A 197 -21.38 0.47 -5.67
CA MET A 197 -21.76 1.13 -4.41
C MET A 197 -21.72 0.12 -3.28
N LEU A 198 -20.87 0.37 -2.28
CA LEU A 198 -20.71 -0.51 -1.12
C LEU A 198 -21.04 0.25 0.15
N LYS A 199 -21.76 -0.39 1.05
CA LYS A 199 -22.13 0.19 2.36
C LYS A 199 -20.92 0.28 3.28
N ASN A 200 -20.08 -0.75 3.27
CA ASN A 200 -18.83 -0.83 4.03
C ASN A 200 -17.70 -1.22 3.07
N PRO A 201 -17.08 -0.27 2.38
CA PRO A 201 -16.01 -0.57 1.45
C PRO A 201 -14.74 -0.98 2.20
N ALA A 202 -14.08 -2.05 1.75
CA ALA A 202 -12.71 -2.31 2.16
C ALA A 202 -11.79 -1.29 1.48
N TYR A 203 -10.58 -1.10 2.02
CA TYR A 203 -9.62 -0.11 1.53
C TYR A 203 -9.32 -0.24 0.03
N ARG A 204 -9.21 -1.47 -0.51
CA ARG A 204 -9.05 -1.70 -1.95
C ARG A 204 -10.14 -1.05 -2.82
N HIS A 205 -11.38 -0.95 -2.31
CA HIS A 205 -12.47 -0.33 -3.05
C HIS A 205 -12.31 1.20 -3.08
N VAL A 206 -11.88 1.80 -1.97
CA VAL A 206 -11.56 3.22 -1.89
C VAL A 206 -10.45 3.57 -2.87
N ARG A 207 -9.41 2.73 -2.94
CA ARG A 207 -8.31 2.88 -3.92
C ARG A 207 -8.79 2.76 -5.36
N LEU A 208 -9.64 1.78 -5.67
CA LEU A 208 -10.22 1.63 -7.01
C LEU A 208 -11.06 2.84 -7.40
N TRP A 209 -11.89 3.37 -6.48
CA TRP A 209 -12.69 4.57 -6.73
C TRP A 209 -11.80 5.79 -6.99
N TYR A 210 -10.76 5.96 -6.18
CA TYR A 210 -9.81 7.05 -6.35
C TYR A 210 -9.10 6.96 -7.72
N ALA A 211 -8.56 5.80 -8.06
CA ALA A 211 -7.87 5.59 -9.34
C ALA A 211 -8.80 5.81 -10.54
N LEU A 212 -10.05 5.34 -10.46
CA LEU A 212 -11.03 5.55 -11.51
C LEU A 212 -11.44 7.03 -11.62
N ALA A 213 -11.57 7.74 -10.49
CA ALA A 213 -11.83 9.17 -10.45
C ALA A 213 -10.72 9.98 -11.14
N ASP A 214 -9.44 9.64 -10.83
CA ASP A 214 -8.28 10.29 -11.47
C ASP A 214 -8.27 10.08 -12.98
N ILE A 215 -8.58 8.86 -13.44
CA ILE A 215 -8.62 8.56 -14.87
C ILE A 215 -9.77 9.29 -15.58
N PHE A 216 -10.96 9.40 -14.97
CA PHE A 216 -12.06 10.19 -15.51
C PHE A 216 -11.69 11.68 -15.60
N ASP A 217 -11.07 12.23 -14.57
CA ASP A 217 -10.62 13.63 -14.58
C ASP A 217 -9.59 13.88 -15.69
N ARG A 218 -8.59 13.02 -15.82
CA ARG A 218 -7.57 13.06 -16.89
C ARG A 218 -8.17 12.89 -18.29
N SER A 219 -9.28 12.19 -18.42
CA SER A 219 -10.01 12.02 -19.69
C SER A 219 -10.92 13.18 -20.04
N GLY A 220 -11.18 14.10 -19.08
CA GLY A 220 -12.08 15.23 -19.21
C GLY A 220 -13.51 14.97 -18.74
N ASP A 221 -13.85 13.78 -18.28
CA ASP A 221 -15.16 13.47 -17.68
C ASP A 221 -15.20 13.90 -16.20
N GLN A 222 -15.30 15.22 -16.01
CA GLN A 222 -15.34 15.82 -14.68
C GLN A 222 -16.60 15.43 -13.87
N VAL A 223 -17.68 15.02 -14.52
CA VAL A 223 -18.91 14.61 -13.83
C VAL A 223 -18.68 13.28 -13.10
N SER A 224 -18.18 12.28 -13.82
CA SER A 224 -17.85 10.97 -13.24
C SER A 224 -16.72 11.08 -12.23
N ALA A 225 -15.69 11.89 -12.48
CA ALA A 225 -14.59 12.14 -11.55
C ALA A 225 -15.11 12.70 -10.22
N ARG A 226 -15.94 13.72 -10.27
CA ARG A 226 -16.55 14.38 -9.10
C ARG A 226 -17.36 13.40 -8.25
N GLU A 227 -18.17 12.58 -8.89
CA GLU A 227 -19.00 11.57 -8.18
C GLU A 227 -18.12 10.57 -7.43
N LEU A 228 -17.05 10.08 -8.05
CA LEU A 228 -16.15 9.11 -7.45
C LEU A 228 -15.26 9.71 -6.37
N PHE A 229 -14.70 10.92 -6.55
CA PHE A 229 -13.96 11.60 -5.49
C PHE A 229 -14.88 11.89 -4.28
N ALA A 230 -16.14 12.32 -4.49
CA ALA A 230 -17.09 12.47 -3.40
C ALA A 230 -17.32 11.16 -2.65
N ARG A 231 -17.38 10.03 -3.36
CA ARG A 231 -17.52 8.70 -2.77
C ARG A 231 -16.29 8.31 -1.94
N VAL A 232 -15.08 8.60 -2.43
CA VAL A 232 -13.83 8.39 -1.67
C VAL A 232 -13.86 9.20 -0.38
N VAL A 233 -14.15 10.51 -0.44
CA VAL A 233 -14.19 11.40 0.74
C VAL A 233 -15.26 10.98 1.75
N LEU A 234 -16.39 10.43 1.29
CA LEU A 234 -17.45 9.93 2.18
C LEU A 234 -17.03 8.62 2.88
N ALA A 235 -16.23 7.79 2.24
CA ALA A 235 -15.73 6.53 2.80
C ALA A 235 -14.53 6.76 3.74
N ASP A 236 -13.62 7.62 3.35
CA ASP A 236 -12.43 7.99 4.10
C ASP A 236 -12.03 9.44 3.75
N PRO A 237 -12.33 10.42 4.63
CA PRO A 237 -12.02 11.83 4.38
C PRO A 237 -10.53 12.16 4.27
N GLU A 238 -9.67 11.30 4.76
CA GLU A 238 -8.21 11.47 4.76
C GLU A 238 -7.53 10.65 3.64
N ALA A 239 -8.35 9.97 2.80
CA ALA A 239 -7.81 9.18 1.70
C ALA A 239 -7.22 10.09 0.61
N TYR A 240 -5.91 10.04 0.45
CA TYR A 240 -5.17 10.78 -0.59
C TYR A 240 -5.46 12.29 -0.58
N ASP A 241 -5.45 12.91 -1.75
CA ASP A 241 -5.85 14.30 -2.03
C ASP A 241 -7.31 14.40 -2.54
N ALA A 242 -8.13 13.38 -2.33
CA ALA A 242 -9.48 13.28 -2.88
C ALA A 242 -10.37 14.48 -2.52
N LYS A 243 -10.19 15.02 -1.31
CA LYS A 243 -10.92 16.21 -0.84
C LYS A 243 -10.53 17.46 -1.63
N ASP A 244 -9.25 17.64 -1.89
CA ASP A 244 -8.72 18.79 -2.62
C ASP A 244 -9.12 18.68 -4.10
N ARG A 245 -9.00 17.50 -4.71
CA ARG A 245 -9.44 17.23 -6.08
C ARG A 245 -10.95 17.47 -6.26
N LEU A 246 -11.76 17.07 -5.27
CA LEU A 246 -13.19 17.33 -5.29
C LEU A 246 -13.51 18.82 -5.23
N ALA A 247 -12.78 19.58 -4.41
CA ALA A 247 -12.93 21.04 -4.31
C ALA A 247 -12.52 21.74 -5.62
N GLU A 248 -11.44 21.32 -6.26
CA GLU A 248 -11.00 21.82 -7.57
C GLU A 248 -12.06 21.59 -8.66
N LEU A 249 -12.78 20.48 -8.58
CA LEU A 249 -13.91 20.19 -9.47
C LEU A 249 -15.20 20.93 -9.11
N GLY A 250 -15.15 21.88 -8.15
CA GLY A 250 -16.29 22.74 -7.78
C GLY A 250 -17.39 22.03 -6.99
N ALA A 251 -17.06 20.94 -6.28
CA ALA A 251 -18.02 20.21 -5.47
C ALA A 251 -17.60 20.13 -4.00
N THR A 252 -18.60 20.19 -3.11
CA THR A 252 -18.43 19.85 -1.70
C THR A 252 -19.11 18.51 -1.42
N PRO A 253 -18.55 17.63 -0.54
CA PRO A 253 -19.20 16.38 -0.21
C PRO A 253 -20.57 16.67 0.44
N THR A 254 -21.65 16.35 -0.24
CA THR A 254 -22.98 16.40 0.37
C THR A 254 -23.26 15.06 1.03
N LEU A 255 -23.20 15.03 2.35
CA LEU A 255 -23.71 13.89 3.12
C LEU A 255 -25.18 13.67 2.73
N PRO A 256 -25.61 12.45 2.41
CA PRO A 256 -27.01 12.16 2.16
C PRO A 256 -27.80 12.59 3.39
N LYS A 257 -28.68 13.58 3.23
CA LYS A 257 -29.58 14.02 4.29
C LYS A 257 -30.34 12.79 4.77
N ASN A 258 -30.12 12.42 6.02
CA ASN A 258 -30.78 11.30 6.69
C ASN A 258 -32.29 11.44 6.45
N ARG A 259 -32.84 10.65 5.56
CA ARG A 259 -34.28 10.61 5.30
C ARG A 259 -34.92 10.11 6.60
N LYS A 260 -35.38 11.06 7.47
CA LYS A 260 -36.14 10.76 8.66
C LYS A 260 -37.18 9.71 8.27
N ARG A 261 -37.10 8.52 8.84
CA ARG A 261 -38.12 7.50 8.74
C ARG A 261 -39.44 8.17 9.12
N ARG A 262 -40.29 8.35 8.14
CA ARG A 262 -41.65 8.77 8.32
C ARG A 262 -42.37 7.63 9.07
N THR A 263 -42.46 7.74 10.38
CA THR A 263 -43.27 6.87 11.20
C THR A 263 -44.71 7.01 10.72
N GLN A 264 -45.20 6.01 9.99
CA GLN A 264 -46.61 5.87 9.74
C GLN A 264 -47.30 5.59 11.08
N SER A 265 -48.05 6.56 11.58
CA SER A 265 -48.97 6.38 12.67
C SER A 265 -50.10 5.46 12.18
N VAL A 266 -50.08 4.24 12.67
CA VAL A 266 -51.23 3.30 12.51
C VAL A 266 -52.37 3.83 13.37
N SER A 267 -53.34 4.48 12.72
CA SER A 267 -54.61 4.84 13.35
C SER A 267 -55.34 3.58 13.71
N LYS A 268 -55.52 3.32 15.03
CA LYS A 268 -56.41 2.30 15.53
C LYS A 268 -57.86 2.79 15.29
N LYS A 269 -58.54 2.23 14.30
CA LYS A 269 -59.99 2.30 14.25
C LYS A 269 -60.55 1.47 15.40
N LYS A 270 -61.27 2.12 16.33
CA LYS A 270 -62.23 1.49 17.23
C LYS A 270 -63.37 0.95 16.39
N VAL A 271 -63.74 -0.29 16.60
CA VAL A 271 -65.00 -0.88 16.18
C VAL A 271 -65.86 -0.95 17.44
N ASP A 272 -67.00 -0.28 17.38
CA ASP A 272 -68.12 -0.47 18.29
C ASP A 272 -68.91 -1.76 17.93
#